data_6869e3a71461bbc5a4dd5a5b0e5db892
#
_entry.id   6869e3a71461bbc5a4dd5a5b0e5db892
#
_cell.length_a   1.000
_cell.length_b   1.000
_cell.length_c   1.000
_cell.angle_alpha   90.00
_cell.angle_beta   90.00
_cell.angle_gamma   90.00
#
_symmetry.space_group_name_H-M   'P 1'
#
loop_
_entity.id
_entity.type
_entity.pdbx_description
1 polymer ?
#
loop_
_entity_poly.entity_id
_entity_poly.type
_entity_poly.pdbx_seq_one_letter_code
_entity_poly.pdbx_strand_id
1 'polypeptide(L)'
;METFGQEVKEKTEFPDSKTTELRYDLIKEELDELRDAIDQKDIIEIADALTDILYVTYGAGHAFGINLDDCFNEVQNSNMSKLD
;
A
#
# COMPACT_ATOMS: atom_id res chain seq x y z
N MET A 1 1.39 8.93 -16.63
CA MET A 1 1.71 9.05 -16.18
C MET A 1 2.89 9.13 -15.87
N GLU A 2 3.27 9.59 -15.99
CA GLU A 2 4.45 9.66 -15.94
C GLU A 2 5.06 10.17 -14.77
N THR A 3 4.52 10.98 -14.08
CA THR A 3 5.00 11.40 -12.81
C THR A 3 5.42 10.23 -11.96
N PHE A 4 4.54 9.27 -11.91
CA PHE A 4 4.88 8.07 -11.18
C PHE A 4 6.05 7.37 -11.81
N GLY A 5 6.12 7.37 -13.10
CA GLY A 5 7.22 6.73 -13.78
C GLY A 5 8.54 7.33 -13.42
N GLN A 6 8.56 8.63 -13.22
CA GLN A 6 9.80 9.27 -12.87
C GLN A 6 10.26 8.93 -11.48
N GLU A 7 9.31 8.84 -10.56
CA GLU A 7 9.65 8.56 -9.19
C GLU A 7 10.20 7.18 -9.00
N VAL A 8 9.70 6.26 -9.73
CA VAL A 8 10.15 4.91 -9.58
C VAL A 8 11.35 4.64 -10.33
N LYS A 9 12.01 5.23 -10.87
CA LYS A 9 13.12 5.04 -11.53
C LYS A 9 13.85 3.91 -11.82
N GLU A 10 15.08 4.04 -11.93
CA GLU A 10 15.91 2.95 -12.40
C GLU A 10 16.06 1.84 -11.39
N LYS A 11 15.66 2.09 -10.18
CA LYS A 11 15.73 1.06 -9.18
C LYS A 11 14.55 0.14 -9.24
N THR A 12 13.54 0.55 -9.95
CA THR A 12 12.34 -0.24 -10.04
C THR A 12 12.59 -1.48 -10.86
N GLU A 13 12.20 -2.60 -10.35
CA GLU A 13 12.25 -3.80 -11.16
C GLU A 13 11.26 -4.79 -10.63
N PHE A 14 10.88 -5.70 -11.47
CA PHE A 14 9.87 -6.67 -11.10
C PHE A 14 10.52 -7.82 -10.37
N PRO A 15 10.15 -8.07 -9.13
CA PRO A 15 10.71 -9.20 -8.38
C PRO A 15 10.24 -10.50 -9.03
N ASP A 16 10.79 -11.62 -8.57
CA ASP A 16 10.35 -12.90 -9.10
C ASP A 16 8.92 -13.16 -8.64
N SER A 17 8.28 -14.15 -9.26
CA SER A 17 6.88 -14.38 -9.00
C SER A 17 6.63 -14.83 -7.56
N LYS A 18 7.59 -15.48 -6.94
CA LYS A 18 7.43 -15.88 -5.56
C LYS A 18 7.32 -14.66 -4.66
N THR A 19 8.15 -13.66 -4.89
CA THR A 19 8.12 -12.43 -4.11
C THR A 19 6.84 -11.65 -4.36
N THR A 20 6.42 -11.55 -5.62
CA THR A 20 5.21 -10.80 -5.92
C THR A 20 3.98 -11.46 -5.29
N GLU A 21 3.93 -12.79 -5.32
CA GLU A 21 2.82 -13.50 -4.70
C GLU A 21 2.82 -13.29 -3.20
N LEU A 22 3.99 -13.33 -2.59
CA LEU A 22 4.07 -13.13 -1.15
C LEU A 22 3.57 -11.75 -0.77
N ARG A 23 3.98 -10.73 -1.51
CA ARG A 23 3.55 -9.37 -1.19
C ARG A 23 2.05 -9.21 -1.36
N TYR A 24 1.51 -9.82 -2.40
CA TYR A 24 0.08 -9.76 -2.62
C TYR A 24 -0.68 -10.47 -1.50
N ASP A 25 -0.19 -11.65 -1.13
CA ASP A 25 -0.87 -12.44 -0.09
C ASP A 25 -0.83 -11.73 1.26
N LEU A 26 0.25 -11.06 1.56
CA LEU A 26 0.35 -10.34 2.82
C LEU A 26 -0.70 -9.23 2.92
N ILE A 27 -0.87 -8.50 1.83
CA ILE A 27 -1.86 -7.43 1.82
C ILE A 27 -3.26 -8.01 1.92
N LYS A 28 -3.49 -9.11 1.20
CA LYS A 28 -4.80 -9.74 1.21
C LYS A 28 -5.16 -10.24 2.61
N GLU A 29 -4.19 -10.79 3.30
CA GLU A 29 -4.40 -11.29 4.65
C GLU A 29 -4.81 -10.17 5.59
N GLU A 30 -4.13 -9.04 5.50
CA GLU A 30 -4.47 -7.91 6.36
C GLU A 30 -5.83 -7.33 5.99
N LEU A 31 -6.16 -7.38 4.71
CA LEU A 31 -7.46 -6.92 4.27
C LEU A 31 -8.57 -7.77 4.87
N ASP A 32 -8.37 -9.08 4.91
CA ASP A 32 -9.35 -9.98 5.51
C ASP A 32 -9.52 -9.69 7.00
N GLU A 33 -8.41 -9.39 7.68
CA GLU A 33 -8.49 -9.05 9.10
C GLU A 33 -9.26 -7.76 9.32
N LEU A 34 -9.08 -6.81 8.41
CA LEU A 34 -9.84 -5.57 8.50
C LEU A 34 -11.32 -5.84 8.36
N ARG A 35 -11.67 -6.75 7.45
CA ARG A 35 -13.07 -7.10 7.25
C ARG A 35 -13.68 -7.66 8.52
N ASP A 36 -12.97 -8.57 9.15
CA ASP A 36 -13.44 -9.16 10.38
C ASP A 36 -13.59 -8.11 11.48
N ALA A 37 -12.62 -7.21 11.59
CA ALA A 37 -12.68 -6.16 12.61
C ALA A 37 -13.88 -5.25 12.40
N ILE A 38 -14.16 -4.92 11.16
CA ILE A 38 -15.32 -4.08 10.84
C ILE A 38 -16.60 -4.81 11.21
N ASP A 39 -16.69 -6.09 10.87
CA ASP A 39 -17.88 -6.86 11.17
C ASP A 39 -18.12 -6.94 12.68
N GLN A 40 -17.04 -6.99 13.45
CA GLN A 40 -17.16 -7.06 14.91
C GLN A 40 -17.30 -5.68 15.54
N LYS A 41 -17.16 -4.63 14.74
CA LYS A 41 -17.25 -3.26 15.21
C LYS A 41 -16.24 -2.97 16.31
N ASP A 42 -15.07 -3.55 16.18
CA ASP A 42 -14.00 -3.40 17.15
C ASP A 42 -13.02 -2.36 16.64
N ILE A 43 -13.15 -1.15 17.15
CA ILE A 43 -12.36 -0.02 16.63
C ILE A 43 -10.87 -0.20 16.85
N ILE A 44 -10.48 -0.87 17.93
CA ILE A 44 -9.07 -1.11 18.20
C ILE A 44 -8.50 -2.08 17.17
N GLU A 45 -9.26 -3.13 16.86
CA GLU A 45 -8.81 -4.08 15.86
C GLU A 45 -8.80 -3.45 14.47
N ILE A 46 -9.73 -2.54 14.21
CA ILE A 46 -9.72 -1.82 12.95
C ILE A 46 -8.45 -1.00 12.82
N ALA A 47 -8.07 -0.30 13.90
CA ALA A 47 -6.85 0.50 13.87
C ALA A 47 -5.63 -0.37 13.63
N ASP A 48 -5.57 -1.52 14.29
CA ASP A 48 -4.45 -2.43 14.10
C ASP A 48 -4.40 -2.94 12.67
N ALA A 49 -5.55 -3.32 12.13
CA ALA A 49 -5.60 -3.85 10.76
C ALA A 49 -5.17 -2.79 9.76
N LEU A 50 -5.64 -1.57 9.93
CA LEU A 50 -5.26 -0.50 9.02
C LEU A 50 -3.77 -0.21 9.09
N THR A 51 -3.21 -0.25 10.29
CA THR A 51 -1.79 -0.02 10.46
C THR A 51 -0.98 -1.14 9.79
N ASP A 52 -1.45 -2.37 9.94
CA ASP A 52 -0.76 -3.50 9.32
C ASP A 52 -0.84 -3.42 7.81
N ILE A 53 -1.97 -2.95 7.27
CA ILE A 53 -2.10 -2.77 5.83
C ILE A 53 -1.06 -1.77 5.34
N LEU A 54 -0.87 -0.68 6.06
CA LEU A 54 0.15 0.29 5.69
C LEU A 54 1.53 -0.35 5.71
N TYR A 55 1.81 -1.12 6.75
CA TYR A 55 3.11 -1.73 6.89
C TYR A 55 3.42 -2.68 5.73
N VAL A 56 2.50 -3.57 5.41
CA VAL A 56 2.77 -4.53 4.33
C VAL A 56 2.76 -3.83 2.97
N THR A 57 2.02 -2.73 2.86
CA THR A 57 2.01 -1.97 1.61
C THR A 57 3.36 -1.32 1.38
N TYR A 58 3.95 -0.73 2.43
CA TYR A 58 5.28 -0.16 2.29
C TYR A 58 6.31 -1.24 1.98
N GLY A 59 6.15 -2.40 2.59
CA GLY A 59 7.03 -3.52 2.27
C GLY A 59 6.94 -3.93 0.82
N ALA A 60 5.72 -3.94 0.29
CA ALA A 60 5.53 -4.28 -1.11
C ALA A 60 6.17 -3.22 -2.01
N GLY A 61 5.98 -1.95 -1.67
CA GLY A 61 6.60 -0.88 -2.45
C GLY A 61 8.11 -1.02 -2.46
N HIS A 62 8.67 -1.35 -1.31
CA HIS A 62 10.11 -1.53 -1.21
C HIS A 62 10.57 -2.69 -2.10
N ALA A 63 9.82 -3.77 -2.13
CA ALA A 63 10.18 -4.92 -2.95
C ALA A 63 10.19 -4.59 -4.43
N PHE A 64 9.32 -3.68 -4.86
CA PHE A 64 9.27 -3.26 -6.25
C PHE A 64 10.18 -2.07 -6.55
N GLY A 65 10.85 -1.54 -5.55
CA GLY A 65 11.71 -0.38 -5.74
C GLY A 65 10.95 0.91 -5.93
N ILE A 66 9.76 0.99 -5.37
CA ILE A 66 8.91 2.17 -5.54
C ILE A 66 9.00 3.06 -4.30
N ASN A 67 9.16 4.35 -4.52
CA ASN A 67 9.13 5.30 -3.42
C ASN A 67 7.68 5.69 -3.15
N LEU A 68 7.06 4.96 -2.22
CA LEU A 68 5.65 5.17 -1.95
C LEU A 68 5.35 6.52 -1.30
N ASP A 69 6.31 7.07 -0.58
CA ASP A 69 6.09 8.38 0.03
C ASP A 69 5.84 9.42 -1.04
N ASP A 70 6.63 9.40 -2.11
CA ASP A 70 6.43 10.33 -3.21
C ASP A 70 5.11 10.09 -3.92
N CYS A 71 4.79 8.81 -4.12
CA CYS A 71 3.52 8.46 -4.74
C CYS A 71 2.35 8.93 -3.89
N PHE A 72 2.46 8.75 -2.59
CA PHE A 72 1.39 9.15 -1.69
C PHE A 72 1.20 10.66 -1.72
N ASN A 73 2.30 11.41 -1.77
CA ASN A 73 2.20 12.86 -1.84
C ASN A 73 1.48 13.30 -3.09
N GLU A 74 1.74 12.63 -4.21
CA GLU A 74 1.06 12.97 -5.45
C GLU A 74 -0.44 12.72 -5.35
N VAL A 75 -0.79 11.57 -4.80
CA VAL A 75 -2.20 11.23 -4.65
C VAL A 75 -2.89 12.19 -3.69
N GLN A 76 -2.22 12.52 -2.61
CA GLN A 76 -2.80 13.41 -1.62
C GLN A 76 -3.05 14.79 -2.20
N ASN A 77 -2.09 15.31 -2.96
CA ASN A 77 -2.28 16.61 -3.59
C ASN A 77 -3.46 16.58 -4.54
N SER A 78 -3.57 15.54 -5.30
CA SER A 78 -4.67 15.40 -6.24
C SER A 78 -6.01 15.32 -5.52
N ASN A 79 -6.05 14.55 -4.45
CA ASN A 79 -7.27 14.41 -3.70
C ASN A 79 -7.69 15.70 -3.01
N MET A 80 -6.72 16.45 -2.52
CA MET A 80 -7.04 17.72 -1.89
C MET A 80 -7.63 18.69 -2.89
N SER A 81 -7.16 18.64 -4.11
CA SER A 81 -7.75 19.48 -5.14
C SER A 81 -9.19 19.11 -5.41
N LYS A 82 -9.51 17.84 -5.27
CA LYS A 82 -10.85 17.37 -5.57
C LYS A 82 -11.84 17.56 -4.44
N LEU A 83 -11.35 17.80 -3.27
CA LEU A 83 -12.22 17.92 -2.12
C LEU A 83 -13.10 19.14 -2.15
N ASP A 84 -12.76 20.08 -2.95
CA ASP A 84 -13.61 21.24 -3.07
C ASP A 84 -14.79 20.97 -3.91
#